data_493bd8673d366035e031d24d2225efb6
#
_entry.id   493bd8673d366035e031d24d2225efb6
#
_cell.length_a   1.000
_cell.length_b   1.000
_cell.length_c   1.000
_cell.angle_alpha   90.00
_cell.angle_beta   90.00
_cell.angle_gamma   90.00
#
_symmetry.space_group_name_H-M   'P 1'
#
loop_
_entity.id
_entity.type
_entity.pdbx_description
1 polymer ?
#
loop_
_entity_poly.entity_id
_entity_poly.type
_entity_poly.pdbx_seq_one_letter_code
_entity_poly.pdbx_strand_id
1 'polypeptide(L)'
;MLEYLGQEFRSSEFNFRQLLKWVVLSKPYALSSKQNRTNKSDDPLLGETPKFSHFYLRQMQAEQLFESLLVTTGGSRKSLSWEEQEAIKNQWLQQFNQAFGNDEGGEATNFNGSIPQVLMMFNSPMIREATGVAEGTLVGEIANSASSQKQMIDAIFTAGLSRKPTRDEVALAKSLVNANNGNLSKGLSDLWWVILNTNEFILVH
;
A
#
# COMPACT_ATOMS: atom_id res chain seq x y z
N MET A 1 -27.54 12.78 3.10
CA MET A 1 -26.81 11.49 2.91
C MET A 1 -26.58 10.79 4.25
N LEU A 2 -25.95 11.41 5.25
CA LEU A 2 -25.73 10.80 6.57
C LEU A 2 -27.02 10.40 7.27
N GLU A 3 -28.05 11.24 7.25
CA GLU A 3 -29.35 10.91 7.83
C GLU A 3 -30.00 9.68 7.17
N TYR A 4 -29.92 9.59 5.84
CA TYR A 4 -30.41 8.43 5.10
C TYR A 4 -29.65 7.16 5.50
N LEU A 5 -28.31 7.20 5.50
CA LEU A 5 -27.52 6.06 5.96
C LEU A 5 -27.83 5.68 7.41
N GLY A 6 -28.06 6.68 8.29
CA GLY A 6 -28.44 6.43 9.68
C GLY A 6 -29.82 5.77 9.83
N GLN A 7 -30.78 6.11 8.96
CA GLN A 7 -32.10 5.47 8.94
C GLN A 7 -32.00 4.02 8.45
N GLU A 8 -31.29 3.78 7.33
CA GLU A 8 -31.07 2.45 6.79
C GLU A 8 -30.28 1.55 7.76
N PHE A 9 -29.30 2.13 8.47
CA PHE A 9 -28.54 1.40 9.48
C PHE A 9 -29.40 0.96 10.66
N ARG A 10 -30.30 1.81 11.12
CA ARG A 10 -31.30 1.42 12.15
C ARG A 10 -32.27 0.36 11.65
N SER A 11 -32.79 0.51 10.42
CA SER A 11 -33.72 -0.45 9.82
C SER A 11 -33.08 -1.83 9.56
N SER A 12 -31.74 -1.87 9.39
CA SER A 12 -30.96 -3.11 9.29
C SER A 12 -30.56 -3.71 10.63
N GLU A 13 -31.19 -3.29 11.73
CA GLU A 13 -30.88 -3.73 13.11
C GLU A 13 -29.41 -3.51 13.49
N PHE A 14 -28.86 -2.36 13.08
CA PHE A 14 -27.45 -2.01 13.29
C PHE A 14 -26.45 -2.99 12.69
N ASN A 15 -26.78 -3.59 11.55
CA ASN A 15 -25.89 -4.50 10.85
C ASN A 15 -24.68 -3.76 10.25
N PHE A 16 -23.57 -3.74 10.99
CA PHE A 16 -22.35 -3.04 10.61
C PHE A 16 -21.73 -3.55 9.31
N ARG A 17 -21.79 -4.87 9.07
CA ARG A 17 -21.29 -5.46 7.81
C ARG A 17 -22.09 -4.96 6.60
N GLN A 18 -23.39 -4.78 6.76
CA GLN A 18 -24.25 -4.24 5.69
C GLN A 18 -23.94 -2.76 5.43
N LEU A 19 -23.72 -1.97 6.47
CA LEU A 19 -23.31 -0.56 6.35
C LEU A 19 -22.00 -0.45 5.58
N LEU A 20 -20.97 -1.24 5.92
CA LEU A 20 -19.70 -1.26 5.20
C LEU A 20 -19.89 -1.61 3.71
N LYS A 21 -20.75 -2.59 3.40
CA LYS A 21 -21.06 -2.93 2.00
C LYS A 21 -21.66 -1.74 1.25
N TRP A 22 -22.60 -1.02 1.83
CA TRP A 22 -23.21 0.17 1.19
C TRP A 22 -22.15 1.23 0.90
N VAL A 23 -21.26 1.50 1.83
CA VAL A 23 -20.19 2.47 1.63
C VAL A 23 -19.23 2.04 0.53
N VAL A 24 -18.67 0.82 0.64
CA VAL A 24 -17.63 0.32 -0.28
C VAL A 24 -18.16 0.13 -1.71
N LEU A 25 -19.44 -0.25 -1.85
CA LEU A 25 -20.06 -0.44 -3.17
C LEU A 25 -20.66 0.86 -3.76
N SER A 26 -20.53 1.98 -3.04
CA SER A 26 -21.03 3.27 -3.53
C SER A 26 -20.16 3.84 -4.67
N LYS A 27 -20.79 4.59 -5.57
CA LYS A 27 -20.07 5.27 -6.66
C LYS A 27 -18.96 6.21 -6.16
N PRO A 28 -19.16 7.03 -5.10
CA PRO A 28 -18.09 7.88 -4.57
C PRO A 28 -16.86 7.10 -4.08
N TYR A 29 -17.06 5.90 -3.54
CA TYR A 29 -15.95 5.06 -3.09
C TYR A 29 -15.11 4.49 -4.25
N ALA A 30 -15.73 4.28 -5.41
CA ALA A 30 -15.09 3.75 -6.61
C ALA A 30 -14.50 4.84 -7.53
N LEU A 31 -14.42 6.09 -7.08
CA LEU A 31 -13.82 7.16 -7.87
C LEU A 31 -12.32 6.94 -8.05
N SER A 32 -11.83 7.21 -9.25
CA SER A 32 -10.39 7.22 -9.53
C SER A 32 -9.74 8.48 -8.95
N SER A 33 -8.52 8.38 -8.47
CA SER A 33 -7.69 9.50 -8.05
C SER A 33 -7.13 10.35 -9.20
N LYS A 34 -7.31 9.90 -10.46
CA LYS A 34 -6.80 10.61 -11.64
C LYS A 34 -7.51 11.95 -11.84
N GLN A 35 -6.71 13.01 -11.84
CA GLN A 35 -7.18 14.36 -12.20
C GLN A 35 -7.21 14.54 -13.71
N ASN A 36 -8.15 15.33 -14.17
CA ASN A 36 -8.30 15.75 -15.55
C ASN A 36 -8.57 17.28 -15.64
N ARG A 37 -8.71 17.82 -16.83
CA ARG A 37 -8.93 19.26 -17.02
C ARG A 37 -10.18 19.81 -16.33
N THR A 38 -11.21 18.99 -16.15
CA THR A 38 -12.50 19.43 -15.60
C THR A 38 -12.59 19.33 -14.08
N ASN A 39 -11.81 18.44 -13.46
CA ASN A 39 -11.84 18.22 -12.02
C ASN A 39 -10.56 18.67 -11.28
N LYS A 40 -9.58 19.25 -11.99
CA LYS A 40 -8.32 19.72 -11.39
C LYS A 40 -8.51 20.83 -10.34
N SER A 41 -9.58 21.62 -10.46
CA SER A 41 -9.91 22.66 -9.48
C SER A 41 -10.64 22.14 -8.24
N ASP A 42 -11.06 20.87 -8.25
CA ASP A 42 -11.70 20.22 -7.10
C ASP A 42 -10.63 19.60 -6.21
N ASP A 43 -9.91 20.45 -5.49
CA ASP A 43 -8.84 20.06 -4.60
C ASP A 43 -9.10 20.66 -3.20
N PRO A 44 -9.28 19.81 -2.16
CA PRO A 44 -9.50 20.30 -0.80
C PRO A 44 -8.37 21.20 -0.28
N LEU A 45 -7.15 21.05 -0.80
CA LEU A 45 -6.00 21.87 -0.44
C LEU A 45 -6.13 23.32 -0.91
N LEU A 46 -6.99 23.59 -1.88
CA LEU A 46 -7.28 24.95 -2.35
C LEU A 46 -8.30 25.69 -1.47
N GLY A 47 -8.79 25.04 -0.39
CA GLY A 47 -9.72 25.65 0.57
C GLY A 47 -11.17 25.71 0.08
N GLU A 48 -11.49 25.09 -1.06
CA GLU A 48 -12.85 24.99 -1.57
C GLU A 48 -13.61 23.81 -0.94
N THR A 49 -14.94 23.88 -0.96
CA THR A 49 -15.78 22.76 -0.53
C THR A 49 -15.58 21.57 -1.47
N PRO A 50 -15.23 20.39 -0.94
CA PRO A 50 -15.01 19.19 -1.74
C PRO A 50 -16.23 18.80 -2.57
N LYS A 51 -16.04 18.62 -3.88
CA LYS A 51 -17.10 18.23 -4.83
C LYS A 51 -17.13 16.71 -5.10
N PHE A 52 -16.12 16.00 -4.63
CA PHE A 52 -15.93 14.54 -4.83
C PHE A 52 -16.02 14.13 -6.31
N SER A 53 -15.41 14.93 -7.20
CA SER A 53 -15.35 14.62 -8.63
C SER A 53 -14.23 13.61 -8.97
N HIS A 54 -13.35 13.35 -8.05
CA HIS A 54 -12.33 12.30 -8.05
C HIS A 54 -12.03 11.87 -6.60
N PHE A 55 -11.30 10.78 -6.41
CA PHE A 55 -10.84 10.39 -5.09
C PHE A 55 -9.66 11.28 -4.67
N TYR A 56 -9.74 11.89 -3.48
CA TYR A 56 -8.65 12.69 -2.95
C TYR A 56 -7.60 11.78 -2.32
N LEU A 57 -6.37 11.89 -2.81
CA LEU A 57 -5.24 11.15 -2.26
C LEU A 57 -5.01 11.53 -0.80
N ARG A 58 -4.83 10.55 0.04
CA ARG A 58 -4.47 10.75 1.44
C ARG A 58 -3.40 9.75 1.86
N GLN A 59 -2.58 10.15 2.81
CA GLN A 59 -1.60 9.25 3.40
C GLN A 59 -2.30 8.11 4.15
N MET A 60 -1.76 6.91 4.06
CA MET A 60 -2.14 5.83 4.96
C MET A 60 -1.72 6.18 6.39
N GLN A 61 -2.53 5.80 7.36
CA GLN A 61 -2.11 5.81 8.76
C GLN A 61 -0.99 4.78 8.98
N ALA A 62 -0.17 4.97 10.01
CA ALA A 62 0.95 4.09 10.29
C ALA A 62 0.54 2.62 10.37
N GLU A 63 -0.57 2.34 11.05
CA GLU A 63 -1.12 0.99 11.19
C GLU A 63 -1.58 0.42 9.84
N GLN A 64 -2.21 1.23 8.98
CA GLN A 64 -2.66 0.79 7.65
C GLN A 64 -1.47 0.44 6.77
N LEU A 65 -0.44 1.28 6.76
CA LEU A 65 0.79 1.03 6.00
C LEU A 65 1.50 -0.22 6.52
N PHE A 66 1.59 -0.36 7.84
CA PHE A 66 2.18 -1.52 8.48
C PHE A 66 1.46 -2.82 8.10
N GLU A 67 0.13 -2.87 8.23
CA GLU A 67 -0.66 -4.04 7.84
C GLU A 67 -0.55 -4.33 6.34
N SER A 68 -0.52 -3.30 5.49
CA SER A 68 -0.31 -3.46 4.05
C SER A 68 1.05 -4.10 3.76
N LEU A 69 2.12 -3.66 4.43
CA LEU A 69 3.44 -4.28 4.33
C LEU A 69 3.41 -5.73 4.79
N LEU A 70 2.76 -6.05 5.92
CA LEU A 70 2.65 -7.42 6.42
C LEU A 70 1.94 -8.35 5.43
N VAL A 71 0.84 -7.89 4.87
CA VAL A 71 0.03 -8.69 3.92
C VAL A 71 0.80 -8.89 2.61
N THR A 72 1.41 -7.84 2.08
CA THR A 72 2.07 -7.91 0.77
C THR A 72 3.41 -8.63 0.80
N THR A 73 4.10 -8.65 1.93
CA THR A 73 5.39 -9.34 2.05
C THR A 73 5.26 -10.84 2.28
N GLY A 74 4.06 -11.32 2.55
CA GLY A 74 3.66 -12.73 2.47
C GLY A 74 4.24 -13.69 3.50
N GLY A 75 5.10 -13.28 4.32
CA GLY A 75 5.32 -14.06 5.38
C GLY A 75 6.29 -15.12 5.63
N SER A 76 7.56 -14.81 5.88
CA SER A 76 8.45 -15.65 6.69
C SER A 76 7.88 -16.03 8.09
N ARG A 77 6.64 -15.62 8.38
CA ARG A 77 5.94 -15.82 9.65
C ARG A 77 5.13 -17.10 9.75
N LYS A 78 4.94 -17.83 8.67
CA LYS A 78 4.18 -19.10 8.68
C LYS A 78 4.78 -20.16 9.60
N SER A 79 6.07 -20.03 9.95
CA SER A 79 6.78 -20.95 10.84
C SER A 79 6.75 -20.55 12.32
N LEU A 80 6.28 -19.35 12.65
CA LEU A 80 6.23 -18.83 14.02
C LEU A 80 4.88 -19.12 14.67
N SER A 81 4.86 -19.29 16.00
CA SER A 81 3.63 -19.35 16.78
C SER A 81 2.88 -18.00 16.69
N TRP A 82 1.59 -18.03 17.00
CA TRP A 82 0.77 -16.80 17.00
C TRP A 82 1.31 -15.74 17.96
N GLU A 83 1.77 -16.17 19.16
CA GLU A 83 2.32 -15.28 20.17
C GLU A 83 3.62 -14.61 19.71
N GLU A 84 4.50 -15.36 19.04
CA GLU A 84 5.76 -14.83 18.49
C GLU A 84 5.47 -13.81 17.35
N GLN A 85 4.50 -14.10 16.49
CA GLN A 85 4.09 -13.20 15.43
C GLN A 85 3.54 -11.89 16.01
N GLU A 86 2.68 -11.98 17.02
CA GLU A 86 2.09 -10.82 17.67
C GLU A 86 3.12 -9.97 18.42
N ALA A 87 4.11 -10.60 19.06
CA ALA A 87 5.21 -9.90 19.72
C ALA A 87 6.05 -9.10 18.71
N ILE A 88 6.41 -9.70 17.58
CA ILE A 88 7.14 -9.03 16.50
C ILE A 88 6.30 -7.88 15.91
N LYS A 89 5.03 -8.14 15.65
CA LYS A 89 4.09 -7.13 15.15
C LYS A 89 4.03 -5.92 16.06
N ASN A 90 3.87 -6.11 17.36
CA ASN A 90 3.80 -5.04 18.36
C ASN A 90 5.11 -4.24 18.45
N GLN A 91 6.27 -4.92 18.42
CA GLN A 91 7.56 -4.26 18.41
C GLN A 91 7.75 -3.38 17.18
N TRP A 92 7.36 -3.86 16.02
CA TRP A 92 7.49 -3.13 14.77
C TRP A 92 6.47 -2.00 14.66
N LEU A 93 5.25 -2.20 15.14
CA LEU A 93 4.23 -1.16 15.19
C LEU A 93 4.66 0.03 16.04
N GLN A 94 5.34 -0.20 17.17
CA GLN A 94 5.91 0.89 17.98
C GLN A 94 6.94 1.71 17.20
N GLN A 95 7.83 1.06 16.46
CA GLN A 95 8.83 1.77 15.62
C GLN A 95 8.14 2.55 14.49
N PHE A 96 7.10 1.97 13.90
CA PHE A 96 6.29 2.60 12.86
C PHE A 96 5.58 3.85 13.39
N ASN A 97 4.93 3.74 14.53
CA ASN A 97 4.22 4.88 15.16
C ASN A 97 5.17 6.03 15.52
N GLN A 98 6.40 5.72 15.94
CA GLN A 98 7.43 6.75 16.17
C GLN A 98 7.86 7.45 14.87
N ALA A 99 7.96 6.73 13.76
CA ALA A 99 8.42 7.27 12.49
C ALA A 99 7.30 8.00 11.72
N PHE A 100 6.09 7.45 11.75
CA PHE A 100 4.97 7.96 10.97
C PHE A 100 4.01 8.82 11.78
N GLY A 101 4.14 8.85 13.11
CA GLY A 101 3.41 9.70 14.04
C GLY A 101 1.89 9.59 13.91
N ASN A 102 1.20 9.41 15.02
CA ASN A 102 -0.22 9.74 15.09
C ASN A 102 -0.30 11.24 15.44
N ASP A 103 -0.26 12.11 14.46
CA ASP A 103 -0.70 13.48 14.65
C ASP A 103 -2.23 13.45 14.78
N GLU A 104 -2.70 13.20 16.00
CA GLU A 104 -4.13 13.17 16.35
C GLU A 104 -4.84 14.51 16.12
N GLY A 105 -4.15 15.52 15.63
CA GLY A 105 -4.66 16.88 15.47
C GLY A 105 -4.43 17.56 14.13
N GLY A 106 -3.69 16.97 13.21
CA GLY A 106 -3.43 17.53 11.89
C GLY A 106 -4.29 16.85 10.83
N GLU A 107 -5.10 17.60 10.09
CA GLU A 107 -5.65 17.11 8.82
C GLU A 107 -4.50 16.55 7.99
N ALA A 108 -4.53 15.24 7.72
CA ALA A 108 -3.50 14.51 6.96
C ALA A 108 -3.54 14.90 5.47
N THR A 109 -3.27 16.18 5.19
CA THR A 109 -3.43 16.76 3.86
C THR A 109 -2.13 16.85 3.07
N ASN A 110 -0.96 16.70 3.71
CA ASN A 110 0.31 16.76 3.00
C ASN A 110 1.25 15.65 3.45
N PHE A 111 1.57 14.72 2.55
CA PHE A 111 2.71 13.85 2.69
C PHE A 111 4.00 14.68 2.53
N ASN A 112 4.41 15.32 3.57
CA ASN A 112 5.76 15.81 3.72
C ASN A 112 6.57 14.70 4.40
N GLY A 113 7.09 13.76 3.61
CA GLY A 113 7.89 12.66 4.13
C GLY A 113 8.95 13.17 5.09
N SER A 114 8.77 12.89 6.38
CA SER A 114 9.77 13.27 7.37
C SER A 114 11.03 12.42 7.19
N ILE A 115 12.19 12.95 7.56
CA ILE A 115 13.46 12.21 7.51
C ILE A 115 13.36 10.85 8.22
N PRO A 116 12.74 10.71 9.43
CA PRO A 116 12.54 9.42 10.08
C PRO A 116 11.72 8.44 9.26
N GLN A 117 10.65 8.89 8.60
CA GLN A 117 9.81 8.04 7.73
C GLN A 117 10.61 7.50 6.55
N VAL A 118 11.36 8.38 5.88
CA VAL A 118 12.23 8.00 4.77
C VAL A 118 13.30 6.99 5.23
N LEU A 119 13.98 7.26 6.33
CA LEU A 119 15.01 6.36 6.86
C LEU A 119 14.44 5.00 7.24
N MET A 120 13.24 4.96 7.82
CA MET A 120 12.58 3.71 8.17
C MET A 120 12.22 2.90 6.93
N MET A 121 11.60 3.51 5.93
CA MET A 121 11.24 2.83 4.68
C MET A 121 12.46 2.33 3.91
N PHE A 122 13.58 3.06 3.95
CA PHE A 122 14.79 2.65 3.22
C PHE A 122 15.64 1.62 3.95
N ASN A 123 15.70 1.64 5.28
CA ASN A 123 16.74 0.92 6.03
C ASN A 123 16.22 -0.01 7.14
N SER A 124 14.92 -0.08 7.41
CA SER A 124 14.43 -0.92 8.50
C SER A 124 14.71 -2.41 8.26
N PRO A 125 14.96 -3.19 9.31
CA PRO A 125 15.08 -4.64 9.19
C PRO A 125 13.84 -5.27 8.54
N MET A 126 12.66 -4.74 8.84
CA MET A 126 11.39 -5.17 8.27
C MET A 126 11.37 -5.03 6.75
N ILE A 127 11.77 -3.88 6.19
CA ILE A 127 11.79 -3.67 4.74
C ILE A 127 12.84 -4.57 4.08
N ARG A 128 13.99 -4.76 4.71
CA ARG A 128 15.02 -5.69 4.20
C ARG A 128 14.53 -7.14 4.18
N GLU A 129 13.83 -7.57 5.21
CA GLU A 129 13.21 -8.89 5.26
C GLU A 129 12.09 -9.01 4.23
N ALA A 130 11.22 -8.00 4.14
CA ALA A 130 10.12 -7.91 3.20
C ALA A 130 10.56 -7.96 1.72
N THR A 131 11.71 -7.40 1.40
CA THR A 131 12.26 -7.36 0.05
C THR A 131 13.23 -8.51 -0.24
N GLY A 132 13.53 -9.32 0.77
CA GLY A 132 14.43 -10.46 0.65
C GLY A 132 13.89 -11.58 -0.24
N VAL A 133 14.80 -12.45 -0.70
CA VAL A 133 14.51 -13.60 -1.58
C VAL A 133 14.44 -14.91 -0.78
N ALA A 134 14.25 -14.81 0.54
CA ALA A 134 14.19 -15.98 1.40
C ALA A 134 12.94 -16.84 1.12
N GLU A 135 13.00 -18.10 1.50
CA GLU A 135 11.84 -19.00 1.43
C GLU A 135 10.68 -18.44 2.26
N GLY A 136 9.47 -18.46 1.70
CA GLY A 136 8.27 -17.90 2.35
C GLY A 136 8.10 -16.39 2.17
N THR A 137 9.02 -15.68 1.50
CA THR A 137 8.79 -14.29 1.08
C THR A 137 8.12 -14.25 -0.29
N LEU A 138 7.34 -13.20 -0.56
CA LEU A 138 6.70 -13.01 -1.85
C LEU A 138 7.70 -13.06 -3.01
N VAL A 139 8.84 -12.35 -2.86
CA VAL A 139 9.87 -12.31 -3.90
C VAL A 139 10.51 -13.68 -4.10
N GLY A 140 10.74 -14.42 -3.00
CA GLY A 140 11.27 -15.78 -3.07
C GLY A 140 10.32 -16.74 -3.78
N GLU A 141 9.02 -16.68 -3.49
CA GLU A 141 8.00 -17.50 -4.14
C GLU A 141 7.90 -17.17 -5.64
N ILE A 142 7.91 -15.87 -6.00
CA ILE A 142 7.87 -15.43 -7.40
C ILE A 142 9.15 -15.85 -8.14
N ALA A 143 10.33 -15.63 -7.55
CA ALA A 143 11.61 -15.94 -8.17
C ALA A 143 11.80 -17.44 -8.42
N ASN A 144 11.26 -18.28 -7.55
CA ASN A 144 11.31 -19.74 -7.66
C ASN A 144 10.16 -20.33 -8.52
N SER A 145 9.22 -19.49 -8.96
CA SER A 145 8.15 -19.95 -9.86
C SER A 145 8.70 -20.26 -11.26
N ALA A 146 8.10 -21.23 -11.94
CA ALA A 146 8.42 -21.55 -13.35
C ALA A 146 7.87 -20.52 -14.36
N SER A 147 7.73 -19.25 -13.93
CA SER A 147 7.12 -18.16 -14.69
C SER A 147 8.15 -17.42 -15.54
N SER A 148 7.71 -16.82 -16.64
CA SER A 148 8.56 -15.92 -17.42
C SER A 148 8.84 -14.63 -16.63
N GLN A 149 9.96 -13.95 -16.94
CA GLN A 149 10.32 -12.67 -16.33
C GLN A 149 9.17 -11.64 -16.37
N LYS A 150 8.43 -11.61 -17.47
CA LYS A 150 7.26 -10.72 -17.59
C LYS A 150 6.17 -11.07 -16.57
N GLN A 151 5.86 -12.35 -16.42
CA GLN A 151 4.86 -12.82 -15.45
C GLN A 151 5.31 -12.53 -14.01
N MET A 152 6.59 -12.66 -13.72
CA MET A 152 7.14 -12.30 -12.40
C MET A 152 7.01 -10.79 -12.12
N ILE A 153 7.30 -9.93 -13.10
CA ILE A 153 7.10 -8.48 -12.99
C ILE A 153 5.61 -8.17 -12.79
N ASP A 154 4.72 -8.77 -13.60
CA ASP A 154 3.27 -8.59 -13.47
C ASP A 154 2.78 -9.02 -12.07
N ALA A 155 3.31 -10.11 -11.52
CA ALA A 155 2.97 -10.60 -10.19
C ALA A 155 3.39 -9.61 -9.08
N ILE A 156 4.61 -9.08 -9.16
CA ILE A 156 5.12 -8.09 -8.20
C ILE A 156 4.26 -6.81 -8.21
N PHE A 157 3.93 -6.27 -9.39
CA PHE A 157 3.06 -5.10 -9.50
C PHE A 157 1.65 -5.38 -8.98
N THR A 158 1.11 -6.56 -9.29
CA THR A 158 -0.23 -6.95 -8.79
C THR A 158 -0.24 -7.10 -7.28
N ALA A 159 0.80 -7.66 -6.69
CA ALA A 159 0.90 -7.82 -5.24
C ALA A 159 1.04 -6.48 -4.50
N GLY A 160 1.85 -5.54 -5.03
CA GLY A 160 2.09 -4.26 -4.37
C GLY A 160 1.05 -3.19 -4.68
N LEU A 161 0.59 -3.11 -5.92
CA LEU A 161 -0.23 -2.00 -6.41
C LEU A 161 -1.63 -2.44 -6.90
N SER A 162 -1.98 -3.72 -6.76
CA SER A 162 -3.25 -4.29 -7.19
C SER A 162 -3.60 -4.05 -8.68
N ARG A 163 -2.59 -3.77 -9.50
CA ARG A 163 -2.71 -3.53 -10.95
C ARG A 163 -1.55 -4.13 -11.72
N LYS A 164 -1.73 -4.28 -13.01
CA LYS A 164 -0.63 -4.63 -13.92
C LYS A 164 0.25 -3.41 -14.21
N PRO A 165 1.55 -3.62 -14.50
CA PRO A 165 2.44 -2.54 -14.91
C PRO A 165 2.07 -1.99 -16.28
N THR A 166 2.33 -0.71 -16.50
CA THR A 166 2.30 -0.06 -17.81
C THR A 166 3.47 -0.54 -18.68
N ARG A 167 3.48 -0.18 -19.97
CA ARG A 167 4.59 -0.53 -20.89
C ARG A 167 5.91 0.05 -20.43
N ASP A 168 5.91 1.28 -19.95
CA ASP A 168 7.11 1.99 -19.50
C ASP A 168 7.64 1.38 -18.19
N GLU A 169 6.74 1.03 -17.27
CA GLU A 169 7.11 0.34 -16.03
C GLU A 169 7.71 -1.04 -16.29
N VAL A 170 7.17 -1.79 -17.26
CA VAL A 170 7.75 -3.08 -17.67
C VAL A 170 9.16 -2.88 -18.25
N ALA A 171 9.38 -1.85 -19.08
CA ALA A 171 10.69 -1.56 -19.64
C ALA A 171 11.70 -1.21 -18.54
N LEU A 172 11.29 -0.34 -17.60
CA LEU A 172 12.11 0.05 -16.45
C LEU A 172 12.43 -1.15 -15.55
N ALA A 173 11.42 -1.97 -15.20
CA ALA A 173 11.62 -3.17 -14.39
C ALA A 173 12.60 -4.16 -15.04
N LYS A 174 12.49 -4.37 -16.34
CA LYS A 174 13.45 -5.22 -17.08
C LYS A 174 14.87 -4.65 -17.04
N SER A 175 15.04 -3.34 -17.19
CA SER A 175 16.36 -2.72 -17.12
C SER A 175 16.97 -2.87 -15.72
N LEU A 176 16.17 -2.72 -14.66
CA LEU A 176 16.59 -2.92 -13.29
C LEU A 176 17.03 -4.36 -13.01
N VAL A 177 16.24 -5.34 -13.48
CA VAL A 177 16.61 -6.76 -13.37
C VAL A 177 17.90 -7.07 -14.12
N ASN A 178 18.07 -6.54 -15.33
CA ASN A 178 19.27 -6.76 -16.14
C ASN A 178 20.52 -6.09 -15.55
N ALA A 179 20.38 -4.96 -14.86
CA ALA A 179 21.48 -4.25 -14.19
C ALA A 179 22.14 -5.09 -13.07
N ASN A 180 21.46 -6.13 -12.59
CA ASN A 180 21.97 -7.04 -11.57
C ASN A 180 22.82 -8.22 -12.15
N ASN A 181 23.53 -8.02 -13.24
CA ASN A 181 24.40 -9.01 -13.87
C ASN A 181 23.68 -10.36 -14.17
N GLY A 182 22.41 -10.29 -14.54
CA GLY A 182 21.59 -11.46 -14.81
C GLY A 182 21.06 -12.19 -13.56
N ASN A 183 21.32 -11.68 -12.37
CA ASN A 183 20.71 -12.21 -11.14
C ASN A 183 19.25 -11.76 -11.05
N LEU A 184 18.36 -12.60 -11.55
CA LEU A 184 16.91 -12.34 -11.59
C LEU A 184 16.35 -12.10 -10.20
N SER A 185 16.69 -12.95 -9.24
CA SER A 185 16.18 -12.86 -7.86
C SER A 185 16.51 -11.52 -7.21
N LYS A 186 17.77 -11.06 -7.38
CA LYS A 186 18.19 -9.77 -6.86
C LYS A 186 17.47 -8.61 -7.56
N GLY A 187 17.33 -8.69 -8.88
CA GLY A 187 16.60 -7.68 -9.65
C GLY A 187 15.13 -7.58 -9.27
N LEU A 188 14.48 -8.70 -8.95
CA LEU A 188 13.11 -8.72 -8.44
C LEU A 188 13.01 -8.15 -7.00
N SER A 189 14.00 -8.42 -6.15
CA SER A 189 14.11 -7.83 -4.82
C SER A 189 14.24 -6.30 -4.89
N ASP A 190 15.11 -5.79 -5.77
CA ASP A 190 15.27 -4.35 -5.99
C ASP A 190 14.00 -3.71 -6.55
N LEU A 191 13.32 -4.38 -7.49
CA LEU A 191 12.03 -3.92 -8.02
C LEU A 191 10.95 -3.85 -6.93
N TRP A 192 10.89 -4.88 -6.09
CA TRP A 192 9.95 -4.92 -4.98
C TRP A 192 10.20 -3.79 -3.98
N TRP A 193 11.47 -3.57 -3.64
CA TRP A 193 11.87 -2.45 -2.79
C TRP A 193 11.44 -1.09 -3.38
N VAL A 194 11.62 -0.89 -4.69
CA VAL A 194 11.18 0.32 -5.39
C VAL A 194 9.67 0.49 -5.26
N ILE A 195 8.88 -0.56 -5.51
CA ILE A 195 7.41 -0.51 -5.43
C ILE A 195 6.93 -0.13 -4.04
N LEU A 196 7.47 -0.75 -2.98
CA LEU A 196 7.12 -0.44 -1.60
C LEU A 196 7.43 1.01 -1.20
N ASN A 197 8.37 1.65 -1.90
CA ASN A 197 8.75 3.06 -1.68
C ASN A 197 8.08 4.04 -2.65
N THR A 198 7.14 3.60 -3.48
CA THR A 198 6.37 4.50 -4.35
C THR A 198 5.27 5.22 -3.56
N ASN A 199 4.95 6.43 -3.99
CA ASN A 199 3.77 7.13 -3.46
C ASN A 199 2.48 6.35 -3.70
N GLU A 200 2.39 5.58 -4.80
CA GLU A 200 1.23 4.74 -5.09
C GLU A 200 1.02 3.64 -4.04
N PHE A 201 2.09 3.10 -3.46
CA PHE A 201 1.98 2.13 -2.36
C PHE A 201 1.62 2.79 -1.02
N ILE A 202 2.14 3.98 -0.76
CA ILE A 202 2.02 4.65 0.55
C ILE A 202 0.71 5.45 0.68
N LEU A 203 0.13 5.87 -0.43
CA LEU A 203 -1.10 6.66 -0.45
C LEU A 203 -2.34 5.77 -0.64
N VAL A 204 -3.41 6.15 0.01
CA VAL A 204 -4.75 5.62 -0.30
C VAL A 204 -5.26 6.33 -1.55
N HIS A 205 -5.65 5.55 -2.57
CA HIS A 205 -6.08 6.07 -3.88
C HIS A 205 -7.22 5.24 -4.47
#